data_cb49b92601114c80d4c929d5e84dd0e8
#
_entry.id   cb49b92601114c80d4c929d5e84dd0e8
#
_cell.length_a   1.000
_cell.length_b   1.000
_cell.length_c   1.000
_cell.angle_alpha   90.00
_cell.angle_beta   90.00
_cell.angle_gamma   90.00
#
_symmetry.space_group_name_H-M   'P 1'
#
loop_
_entity.id
_entity.type
_entity.pdbx_description
1 polymer ?
#
loop_
_entity_poly.entity_id
_entity_poly.type
_entity_poly.pdbx_seq_one_letter_code
_entity_poly.pdbx_strand_id
1 'polypeptide(L)'
;DEEEAEQELRMVSDHVYIIQGSADPEDVLPKLGASLPEGKTFDTMSGFLVDLLGRIPDAEETPVVTYDSIRFTVLLIEENWIAKIKAEVGVSEESTANVQAES
;
A
#
# COMPACT_ATOMS: atom_id res chain seq x y z
N ASP A 1 -2.37 19.55 -11.21
CA ASP A 1 -1.07 19.89 -11.58
C ASP A 1 -0.32 18.71 -12.10
N GLU A 2 0.55 18.96 -13.07
CA GLU A 2 1.19 17.86 -13.68
C GLU A 2 2.07 17.13 -12.76
N GLU A 3 2.74 17.84 -11.90
CA GLU A 3 3.61 17.17 -10.99
C GLU A 3 2.86 16.31 -10.07
N GLU A 4 1.70 16.72 -9.65
CA GLU A 4 0.95 15.89 -8.77
C GLU A 4 0.48 14.67 -9.47
N ALA A 5 0.13 14.78 -10.72
CA ALA A 5 -0.36 13.62 -11.42
C ALA A 5 0.70 12.59 -11.60
N GLU A 6 1.95 13.00 -11.60
CA GLU A 6 3.02 12.05 -11.79
C GLU A 6 3.64 11.56 -10.51
N GLN A 7 3.18 12.03 -9.36
CA GLN A 7 3.77 11.57 -8.13
C GLN A 7 3.43 10.14 -7.86
N GLU A 8 4.42 9.35 -7.56
CA GLU A 8 4.20 7.96 -7.26
C GLU A 8 3.72 7.79 -5.83
N LEU A 9 3.98 8.75 -4.97
CA LEU A 9 3.59 8.68 -3.58
C LEU A 9 3.11 10.06 -3.18
N ARG A 10 1.90 10.14 -2.64
CA ARG A 10 1.35 11.42 -2.26
C ARG A 10 0.65 11.33 -0.93
N MET A 11 0.98 12.21 0.00
CA MET A 11 0.33 12.21 1.30
C MET A 11 -0.98 12.94 1.18
N VAL A 12 -2.07 12.29 1.53
CA VAL A 12 -3.39 12.89 1.44
C VAL A 12 -3.97 13.23 2.79
N SER A 13 -3.36 12.71 3.87
CA SER A 13 -3.81 13.02 5.20
C SER A 13 -2.68 12.64 6.13
N ASP A 14 -2.83 12.90 7.43
CA ASP A 14 -1.83 12.51 8.39
C ASP A 14 -1.60 11.04 8.29
N HIS A 15 -0.39 10.62 7.98
CA HIS A 15 0.00 9.21 7.94
C HIS A 15 -0.76 8.41 6.89
N VAL A 16 -1.42 9.07 5.94
CA VAL A 16 -2.15 8.37 4.88
C VAL A 16 -1.63 8.82 3.54
N TYR A 17 -1.27 7.85 2.70
CA TYR A 17 -0.66 8.13 1.42
C TYR A 17 -1.36 7.38 0.32
N ILE A 18 -1.36 7.95 -0.87
CA ILE A 18 -1.84 7.27 -2.07
C ILE A 18 -0.61 6.94 -2.90
N ILE A 19 -0.49 5.70 -3.32
CA ILE A 19 0.69 5.21 -4.01
C ILE A 19 0.25 4.64 -5.36
N GLN A 20 0.99 4.98 -6.41
CA GLN A 20 0.72 4.40 -7.71
C GLN A 20 1.25 2.98 -7.72
N GLY A 21 0.52 2.07 -8.33
CA GLY A 21 0.96 0.69 -8.37
C GLY A 21 2.25 0.49 -9.13
N SER A 22 2.60 1.42 -10.01
CA SER A 22 3.82 1.32 -10.77
C SER A 22 5.03 1.86 -10.03
N ALA A 23 4.84 2.42 -8.83
CA ALA A 23 5.94 2.99 -8.07
C ALA A 23 6.92 1.90 -7.64
N ASP A 24 8.16 2.31 -7.47
CA ASP A 24 9.21 1.38 -7.07
C ASP A 24 9.16 1.19 -5.56
N PRO A 25 8.98 -0.02 -5.07
CA PRO A 25 8.90 -0.24 -3.62
C PRO A 25 10.17 0.20 -2.91
N GLU A 26 11.31 0.13 -3.57
CA GLU A 26 12.54 0.56 -2.93
C GLU A 26 12.57 2.05 -2.72
N ASP A 27 11.77 2.79 -3.46
CA ASP A 27 11.67 4.22 -3.25
C ASP A 27 10.55 4.54 -2.27
N VAL A 28 9.46 3.82 -2.35
CA VAL A 28 8.28 4.14 -1.57
C VAL A 28 8.38 3.68 -0.13
N LEU A 29 8.81 2.45 0.09
CA LEU A 29 8.78 1.91 1.45
C LEU A 29 9.65 2.70 2.42
N PRO A 30 10.86 3.12 2.04
CA PRO A 30 11.63 3.90 2.99
C PRO A 30 10.95 5.21 3.38
N LYS A 31 10.19 5.80 2.47
CA LYS A 31 9.50 7.02 2.79
C LYS A 31 8.37 6.78 3.76
N LEU A 32 7.90 5.54 3.86
CA LEU A 32 6.88 5.17 4.80
C LEU A 32 7.48 4.57 6.07
N GLY A 33 8.79 4.49 6.14
CA GLY A 33 9.44 3.94 7.32
C GLY A 33 9.60 2.44 7.29
N ALA A 34 9.56 1.85 6.12
CA ALA A 34 9.62 0.40 6.00
C ALA A 34 10.70 0.00 5.00
N SER A 35 10.87 -1.29 4.80
CA SER A 35 11.81 -1.77 3.81
C SER A 35 11.32 -3.12 3.31
N LEU A 36 11.84 -3.53 2.17
CA LEU A 36 11.44 -4.78 1.58
C LEU A 36 11.95 -5.94 2.43
N PRO A 37 11.27 -7.08 2.35
CA PRO A 37 11.75 -8.26 3.05
C PRO A 37 13.13 -8.64 2.53
N GLU A 38 13.94 -9.15 3.41
CA GLU A 38 15.28 -9.52 3.07
C GLU A 38 15.27 -10.58 2.00
N GLY A 39 16.09 -10.42 1.00
CA GLY A 39 16.18 -11.41 -0.06
C GLY A 39 15.12 -11.29 -1.14
N LYS A 40 14.27 -10.27 -1.07
CA LYS A 40 13.25 -10.09 -2.08
C LYS A 40 13.34 -8.73 -2.70
N THR A 41 13.04 -8.66 -3.98
CA THR A 41 12.98 -7.39 -4.67
C THR A 41 11.76 -7.40 -5.56
N PHE A 42 11.20 -6.24 -5.79
CA PHE A 42 10.03 -6.11 -6.64
C PHE A 42 10.19 -4.88 -7.51
N ASP A 43 9.71 -4.97 -8.73
CA ASP A 43 9.82 -3.83 -9.65
C ASP A 43 8.77 -2.78 -9.36
N THR A 44 7.63 -3.17 -8.83
CA THR A 44 6.54 -2.24 -8.61
C THR A 44 5.82 -2.55 -7.30
N MET A 45 5.12 -1.55 -6.78
CA MET A 45 4.30 -1.74 -5.59
C MET A 45 3.19 -2.74 -5.88
N SER A 46 2.70 -2.77 -7.12
CA SER A 46 1.69 -3.74 -7.49
C SER A 46 2.22 -5.15 -7.26
N GLY A 47 3.42 -5.44 -7.74
CA GLY A 47 4.00 -6.77 -7.56
C GLY A 47 4.24 -7.09 -6.09
N PHE A 48 4.66 -6.08 -5.32
CA PHE A 48 4.90 -6.28 -3.91
C PHE A 48 3.59 -6.66 -3.20
N LEU A 49 2.50 -5.96 -3.49
CA LEU A 49 1.23 -6.26 -2.85
C LEU A 49 0.66 -7.60 -3.31
N VAL A 50 0.86 -7.94 -4.58
CA VAL A 50 0.39 -9.24 -5.05
C VAL A 50 1.12 -10.35 -4.29
N ASP A 51 2.41 -10.15 -4.01
CA ASP A 51 3.15 -11.15 -3.25
C ASP A 51 2.61 -11.24 -1.83
N LEU A 52 2.31 -10.12 -1.20
CA LEU A 52 1.78 -10.13 0.14
C LEU A 52 0.39 -10.78 0.19
N LEU A 53 -0.41 -10.53 -0.83
CA LEU A 53 -1.76 -11.08 -0.86
C LEU A 53 -1.77 -12.55 -1.28
N GLY A 54 -0.75 -12.98 -2.00
CA GLY A 54 -0.66 -14.34 -2.48
C GLY A 54 -1.43 -14.58 -3.77
N ARG A 55 -2.03 -13.56 -4.34
CA ARG A 55 -2.76 -13.69 -5.60
C ARG A 55 -3.07 -12.31 -6.13
N ILE A 56 -3.51 -12.26 -7.37
CA ILE A 56 -3.96 -11.01 -7.96
C ILE A 56 -5.44 -10.87 -7.64
N PRO A 57 -5.85 -9.81 -6.95
CA PRO A 57 -7.25 -9.66 -6.58
C PRO A 57 -8.13 -9.34 -7.80
N ASP A 58 -9.40 -9.62 -7.66
CA ASP A 58 -10.36 -9.30 -8.71
C ASP A 58 -10.61 -7.81 -8.73
N ALA A 59 -11.07 -7.30 -9.86
CA ALA A 59 -11.26 -5.88 -10.03
C ALA A 59 -12.25 -5.29 -9.06
N GLU A 60 -13.15 -6.10 -8.53
CA GLU A 60 -14.12 -5.58 -7.60
C GLU A 60 -13.72 -5.70 -6.16
N GLU A 61 -12.56 -6.28 -5.90
CA GLU A 61 -12.11 -6.45 -4.54
C GLU A 61 -11.31 -5.24 -4.10
N THR A 62 -11.37 -4.95 -2.80
CA THR A 62 -10.53 -3.92 -2.23
C THR A 62 -9.82 -4.52 -1.05
N PRO A 63 -8.89 -5.45 -1.29
CA PRO A 63 -8.25 -6.15 -0.19
C PRO A 63 -7.34 -5.25 0.62
N VAL A 64 -7.13 -5.65 1.86
CA VAL A 64 -6.28 -4.92 2.77
C VAL A 64 -5.23 -5.88 3.28
N VAL A 65 -4.00 -5.44 3.33
CA VAL A 65 -2.92 -6.25 3.89
C VAL A 65 -2.03 -5.34 4.69
N THR A 66 -1.51 -5.85 5.79
CA THR A 66 -0.66 -5.06 6.68
C THR A 66 0.77 -5.56 6.57
N TYR A 67 1.70 -4.64 6.49
CA TYR A 67 3.10 -4.97 6.42
C TYR A 67 3.89 -3.89 7.16
N ASP A 68 4.66 -4.32 8.14
CA ASP A 68 5.56 -3.41 8.87
C ASP A 68 4.82 -2.20 9.44
N SER A 69 3.70 -2.43 10.08
CA SER A 69 2.86 -1.41 10.69
C SER A 69 2.24 -0.45 9.69
N ILE A 70 2.18 -0.85 8.42
CA ILE A 70 1.54 -0.07 7.41
C ILE A 70 0.37 -0.88 6.87
N ARG A 71 -0.80 -0.27 6.82
CA ARG A 71 -1.95 -0.94 6.26
C ARG A 71 -2.09 -0.52 4.81
N PHE A 72 -1.98 -1.47 3.90
CA PHE A 72 -2.13 -1.19 2.47
C PHE A 72 -3.51 -1.62 2.03
N THR A 73 -4.25 -0.72 1.43
CA THR A 73 -5.58 -1.01 0.89
C THR A 73 -5.52 -0.82 -0.61
N VAL A 74 -5.97 -1.81 -1.36
CA VAL A 74 -5.99 -1.70 -2.80
C VAL A 74 -7.19 -0.86 -3.18
N LEU A 75 -6.98 0.22 -3.91
CA LEU A 75 -8.04 1.13 -4.27
C LEU A 75 -8.52 0.92 -5.70
N LEU A 76 -7.63 0.53 -6.58
CA LEU A 76 -7.99 0.41 -8.00
C LEU A 76 -7.20 -0.72 -8.62
N ILE A 77 -7.88 -1.58 -9.34
CA ILE A 77 -7.25 -2.67 -10.05
C ILE A 77 -7.61 -2.51 -11.52
N GLU A 78 -6.61 -2.58 -12.38
CA GLU A 78 -6.83 -2.46 -13.82
C GLU A 78 -6.30 -3.70 -14.47
N GLU A 79 -7.13 -4.36 -15.20
CA GLU A 79 -6.74 -5.58 -15.89
C GLU A 79 -6.17 -6.57 -14.90
N ASN A 80 -4.91 -6.82 -14.91
CA ASN A 80 -4.34 -7.80 -14.04
C ASN A 80 -3.36 -7.22 -13.06
N TRP A 81 -3.49 -5.95 -12.73
CA TRP A 81 -2.52 -5.37 -11.83
C TRP A 81 -3.15 -4.32 -10.93
N ILE A 82 -2.50 -4.06 -9.82
CA ILE A 82 -2.97 -3.10 -8.85
C ILE A 82 -2.48 -1.72 -9.28
N ALA A 83 -3.41 -0.82 -9.56
CA ALA A 83 -3.07 0.49 -10.10
C ALA A 83 -2.94 1.57 -9.05
N LYS A 84 -3.68 1.46 -7.95
CA LYS A 84 -3.63 2.49 -6.91
C LYS A 84 -3.79 1.86 -5.55
N ILE A 85 -3.02 2.35 -4.59
CA ILE A 85 -2.96 1.78 -3.27
C ILE A 85 -3.04 2.88 -2.24
N LYS A 86 -3.73 2.64 -1.13
CA LYS A 86 -3.73 3.55 -0.01
C LYS A 86 -2.86 2.94 1.08
N ALA A 87 -1.96 3.71 1.66
CA ALA A 87 -1.10 3.24 2.74
C ALA A 87 -1.36 4.07 3.98
N GLU A 88 -1.64 3.41 5.10
CA GLU A 88 -1.83 4.08 6.37
C GLU A 88 -0.69 3.64 7.27
N VAL A 89 0.15 4.58 7.64
CA VAL A 89 1.38 4.30 8.36
C VAL A 89 1.12 4.37 9.85
N GLY A 90 1.78 3.51 10.60
CA GLY A 90 1.64 3.55 12.05
C GLY A 90 0.46 2.80 12.59
N VAL A 91 -0.14 1.97 11.78
CA VAL A 91 -1.28 1.20 12.22
C VAL A 91 -0.79 0.00 13.00
N SER A 92 -1.45 -0.31 14.11
CA SER A 92 -1.08 -1.50 14.84
C SER A 92 -2.34 -2.28 15.08
N GLU A 93 -2.18 -3.56 15.27
CA GLU A 93 -3.31 -4.39 15.52
C GLU A 93 -3.95 -4.03 16.80
N GLU A 94 -3.19 -3.64 17.79
CA GLU A 94 -3.73 -3.28 19.01
C GLU A 94 -4.61 -2.09 18.86
N SER A 95 -4.16 -1.08 18.16
CA SER A 95 -4.93 0.06 17.97
C SER A 95 -6.19 -0.24 17.23
N THR A 96 -6.12 -1.06 16.26
CA THR A 96 -7.26 -1.41 15.51
C THR A 96 -8.26 -2.11 16.35
N ALA A 97 -7.82 -3.00 17.16
CA ALA A 97 -8.71 -3.74 17.99
C ALA A 97 -9.42 -2.81 18.93
N ASN A 98 -8.71 -1.87 19.45
CA ASN A 98 -9.34 -1.00 20.36
C ASN A 98 -10.40 -0.22 19.71
N VAL A 99 -10.18 0.17 18.53
CA VAL A 99 -11.10 0.96 17.91
C VAL A 99 -12.37 0.29 17.78
N GLN A 100 -12.32 -0.92 17.39
CA GLN A 100 -13.49 -1.50 17.25
C GLN A 100 -14.06 -1.89 18.38
N ALA A 101 -13.36 -2.09 19.30
CA ALA A 101 -13.95 -2.52 20.47
C ALA A 101 -14.91 -1.50 20.91
N GLU A 102 -14.55 -0.38 20.72
CA GLU A 102 -15.32 0.51 21.18
C GLU A 102 -16.30 0.73 20.56
N SER A 103 -16.08 0.37 19.89
CA SER A 103 -17.03 0.55 19.25
C SER A 103 -17.85 -0.12 19.79
#